data_ba98d9dd8cf11475884bebe6733ce85f
#
_entry.id   ba98d9dd8cf11475884bebe6733ce85f
#
_cell.length_a   1.000
_cell.length_b   1.000
_cell.length_c   1.000
_cell.angle_alpha   90.00
_cell.angle_beta   90.00
_cell.angle_gamma   90.00
#
_symmetry.space_group_name_H-M   'P 1'
#
loop_
_entity.id
_entity.type
_entity.pdbx_description
1 polymer ?
#
loop_
_entity_poly.entity_id
_entity_poly.type
_entity_poly.pdbx_seq_one_letter_code
_entity_poly.pdbx_strand_id
1 'polypeptide(L)'
;VLLRGLTPGMSVHYANCCNPIPGDSVIAFISHGTGLMIHLDNCEEIKSMKISKSKMINVRWENFEHKRKNFVAKIKVIIKNKIGSLGSLSSIIGKSMSNIRNLKITDRNNDFFKLDVEIDVKNLDHFNKVLVSLRTSEFIENVSRL
;
A
#
# COMPACT_ATOMS: atom_id res chain seq x y z
N VAL A 1 -6.24 13.23 5.70
CA VAL A 1 -7.30 12.58 4.93
C VAL A 1 -8.60 12.69 5.71
N LEU A 2 -9.58 13.32 5.09
CA LEU A 2 -10.93 13.35 5.63
C LEU A 2 -11.67 12.13 5.09
N LEU A 3 -12.15 11.31 6.00
CA LEU A 3 -13.03 10.19 5.70
C LEU A 3 -14.44 10.58 6.15
N ARG A 4 -15.43 10.40 5.29
CA ARG A 4 -16.83 10.62 5.68
C ARG A 4 -17.25 9.62 6.74
N GLY A 5 -18.12 10.06 7.65
CA GLY A 5 -18.64 9.25 8.75
C GLY A 5 -17.84 9.39 10.03
N LEU A 6 -16.83 10.26 10.05
CA LEU A 6 -16.00 10.50 11.24
C LEU A 6 -16.55 11.66 12.06
N THR A 7 -16.48 11.49 13.39
CA THR A 7 -16.72 12.57 14.34
C THR A 7 -15.46 13.43 14.46
N PRO A 8 -15.57 14.78 14.47
CA PRO A 8 -14.40 15.63 14.68
C PRO A 8 -13.64 15.25 15.96
N GLY A 9 -12.32 15.19 15.85
CA GLY A 9 -11.43 14.86 16.97
C GLY A 9 -11.11 13.37 17.15
N MET A 10 -11.67 12.50 16.31
CA MET A 10 -11.31 11.08 16.36
C MET A 10 -9.93 10.86 15.74
N SER A 11 -9.10 10.06 16.41
CA SER A 11 -7.82 9.61 15.86
C SER A 11 -8.05 8.54 14.80
N VAL A 12 -7.38 8.69 13.65
CA VAL A 12 -7.49 7.77 12.53
C VAL A 12 -6.13 7.12 12.28
N HIS A 13 -6.10 5.80 12.24
CA HIS A 13 -4.90 5.02 11.96
C HIS A 13 -5.13 4.11 10.76
N TYR A 14 -4.10 3.94 9.95
CA TYR A 14 -4.13 3.05 8.79
C TYR A 14 -3.44 1.75 9.15
N ALA A 15 -4.13 0.62 8.92
CA ALA A 15 -3.64 -0.69 9.33
C ALA A 15 -2.37 -1.09 8.57
N ASN A 16 -1.37 -1.59 9.28
CA ASN A 16 -0.12 -2.06 8.71
C ASN A 16 -0.24 -3.42 8.02
N CYS A 17 -1.30 -4.18 8.32
CA CYS A 17 -1.53 -5.49 7.72
C CYS A 17 -1.95 -5.41 6.24
N CYS A 18 -2.54 -4.30 5.81
CA CYS A 18 -3.06 -4.15 4.44
C CYS A 18 -2.71 -2.81 3.78
N ASN A 19 -2.24 -1.82 4.54
CA ASN A 19 -1.82 -0.50 4.05
C ASN A 19 -2.82 0.14 3.09
N PRO A 20 -3.99 0.57 3.57
CA PRO A 20 -4.98 1.22 2.72
C PRO A 20 -4.47 2.56 2.20
N ILE A 21 -4.77 2.86 0.95
CA ILE A 21 -4.41 4.12 0.29
C ILE A 21 -5.67 4.76 -0.32
N PRO A 22 -5.68 6.08 -0.54
CA PRO A 22 -6.84 6.75 -1.13
C PRO A 22 -7.23 6.13 -2.48
N GLY A 23 -8.50 5.78 -2.62
CA GLY A 23 -9.06 5.07 -3.77
C GLY A 23 -9.38 3.60 -3.48
N ASP A 24 -8.80 3.02 -2.44
CA ASP A 24 -9.15 1.66 -2.00
C ASP A 24 -10.53 1.62 -1.37
N SER A 25 -11.21 0.48 -1.50
CA SER A 25 -12.41 0.18 -0.72
C SER A 25 -11.99 -0.16 0.71
N VAL A 26 -12.44 0.63 1.66
CA VAL A 26 -11.99 0.57 3.05
C VAL A 26 -13.15 0.40 4.02
N ILE A 27 -12.83 -0.12 5.19
CA ILE A 27 -13.72 -0.24 6.33
C ILE A 27 -12.99 0.23 7.58
N ALA A 28 -13.69 0.88 8.49
CA ALA A 28 -13.13 1.32 9.75
C ALA A 28 -13.68 0.52 10.92
N PHE A 29 -12.84 0.27 11.89
CA PHE A 29 -13.22 -0.34 13.16
C PHE A 29 -12.88 0.60 14.31
N ILE A 30 -13.78 0.67 15.28
CA ILE A 30 -13.53 1.39 16.54
C ILE A 30 -12.63 0.49 17.38
N SER A 31 -11.49 1.02 17.76
CA SER A 31 -10.55 0.34 18.66
C SER A 31 -10.46 1.09 20.00
N HIS A 32 -10.62 0.37 21.10
CA HIS A 32 -10.53 0.97 22.43
C HIS A 32 -9.14 1.59 22.66
N GLY A 33 -9.13 2.87 22.98
CA GLY A 33 -7.95 3.64 23.33
C GLY A 33 -7.15 4.18 22.14
N THR A 34 -7.37 3.71 20.92
CA THR A 34 -6.62 4.14 19.74
C THR A 34 -7.43 4.89 18.68
N GLY A 35 -8.77 4.92 18.81
CA GLY A 35 -9.65 5.57 17.85
C GLY A 35 -10.11 4.65 16.72
N LEU A 36 -10.02 5.11 15.50
CA LEU A 36 -10.44 4.34 14.31
C LEU A 36 -9.23 3.71 13.62
N MET A 37 -9.36 2.42 13.31
CA MET A 37 -8.40 1.70 12.50
C MET A 37 -9.03 1.44 11.12
N ILE A 38 -8.37 1.91 10.06
CA ILE A 38 -8.81 1.76 8.68
C ILE A 38 -8.14 0.55 8.07
N HIS A 39 -8.93 -0.36 7.51
CA HIS A 39 -8.47 -1.54 6.79
C HIS A 39 -9.02 -1.56 5.37
N LEU A 40 -8.37 -2.30 4.48
CA LEU A 40 -9.02 -2.72 3.24
C LEU A 40 -10.21 -3.62 3.57
N ASP A 41 -11.30 -3.50 2.82
CA ASP A 41 -12.51 -4.30 3.05
C ASP A 41 -12.30 -5.81 2.80
N ASN A 42 -11.28 -6.15 2.01
CA ASN A 42 -10.88 -7.53 1.72
C ASN A 42 -9.67 -8.01 2.52
N CYS A 43 -9.29 -7.29 3.58
CA CYS A 43 -8.12 -7.65 4.39
C CYS A 43 -8.30 -9.02 5.04
N GLU A 44 -7.29 -9.89 4.88
CA GLU A 44 -7.29 -11.24 5.46
C GLU A 44 -7.40 -11.24 6.99
N GLU A 45 -6.76 -10.26 7.64
CA GLU A 45 -6.83 -10.10 9.10
C GLU A 45 -8.24 -9.84 9.58
N ILE A 46 -9.03 -9.06 8.82
CA ILE A 46 -10.44 -8.80 9.15
C ILE A 46 -11.28 -10.06 9.04
N LYS A 47 -11.03 -10.87 8.01
CA LYS A 47 -11.75 -12.13 7.79
C LYS A 47 -11.52 -13.12 8.92
N SER A 48 -10.33 -13.11 9.51
CA SER A 48 -9.97 -13.98 10.62
C SER A 48 -10.43 -13.44 11.98
N MET A 49 -10.64 -12.13 12.10
CA MET A 49 -11.13 -11.50 13.32
C MET A 49 -12.66 -11.58 13.40
N LYS A 50 -13.17 -12.19 14.46
CA LYS A 50 -14.61 -12.19 14.76
C LYS A 50 -15.01 -10.84 15.39
N ILE A 51 -14.96 -9.78 14.59
CA ILE A 51 -15.34 -8.44 15.06
C ILE A 51 -16.85 -8.28 14.91
N SER A 52 -17.49 -7.78 15.96
CA SER A 52 -18.90 -7.43 15.94
C SER A 52 -19.17 -6.35 14.89
N LYS A 53 -20.22 -6.55 14.08
CA LYS A 53 -20.66 -5.56 13.08
C LYS A 53 -20.97 -4.20 13.69
N SER A 54 -21.32 -4.13 14.98
CA SER A 54 -21.59 -2.89 15.68
C SER A 54 -20.36 -1.99 15.85
N LYS A 55 -19.14 -2.54 15.73
CA LYS A 55 -17.89 -1.80 15.80
C LYS A 55 -17.37 -1.39 14.43
N MET A 56 -18.06 -1.76 13.35
CA MET A 56 -17.70 -1.45 11.98
C MET A 56 -18.36 -0.15 11.54
N ILE A 57 -17.60 0.72 10.93
CA ILE A 57 -18.09 2.00 10.37
C ILE A 57 -17.75 2.04 8.89
N ASN A 58 -18.75 2.34 8.06
CA ASN A 58 -18.53 2.60 6.64
C ASN A 58 -17.93 3.99 6.48
N VAL A 59 -16.78 4.05 5.83
CA VAL A 59 -16.05 5.29 5.59
C VAL A 59 -15.72 5.41 4.12
N ARG A 60 -15.55 6.65 3.65
CA ARG A 60 -15.17 6.97 2.27
C ARG A 60 -14.04 7.98 2.26
N TRP A 61 -13.14 7.82 1.29
CA TRP A 61 -12.15 8.84 0.99
C TRP A 61 -12.84 10.06 0.41
N GLU A 62 -12.46 11.23 0.90
CA GLU A 62 -12.94 12.49 0.36
C GLU A 62 -11.89 13.12 -0.56
N ASN A 63 -12.37 13.76 -1.65
CA ASN A 63 -11.52 14.42 -2.65
C ASN A 63 -11.05 15.80 -2.19
N PHE A 64 -10.55 15.91 -0.96
CA PHE A 64 -9.95 17.16 -0.47
C PHE A 64 -8.42 17.06 -0.52
N GLU A 65 -7.76 18.20 -0.51
CA GLU A 65 -6.32 18.22 -0.25
C GLU A 65 -6.05 17.61 1.11
N HIS A 66 -5.42 16.46 1.08
CA HIS A 66 -5.10 15.72 2.28
C HIS A 66 -3.90 16.36 2.98
N LYS A 67 -3.94 16.45 4.29
CA LYS A 67 -2.78 16.82 5.10
C LYS A 67 -1.64 15.84 4.89
N ARG A 68 -1.96 14.57 4.75
CA ARG A 68 -1.00 13.52 4.43
C ARG A 68 -0.94 13.37 2.90
N LYS A 69 0.20 13.75 2.32
CA LYS A 69 0.40 13.73 0.86
C LYS A 69 0.82 12.38 0.33
N ASN A 70 1.44 11.54 1.15
CA ASN A 70 1.96 10.24 0.76
C ASN A 70 1.47 9.14 1.69
N PHE A 71 1.20 8.00 1.08
CA PHE A 71 0.80 6.77 1.77
C PHE A 71 1.77 5.67 1.41
N VAL A 72 1.95 4.71 2.31
CA VAL A 72 2.82 3.56 2.07
C VAL A 72 2.03 2.46 1.37
N ALA A 73 2.56 1.98 0.25
CA ALA A 73 2.07 0.78 -0.42
C ALA A 73 3.18 -0.27 -0.42
N LYS A 74 2.80 -1.52 -0.26
CA LYS A 74 3.74 -2.65 -0.27
C LYS A 74 3.54 -3.48 -1.53
N ILE A 75 4.63 -3.77 -2.20
CA ILE A 75 4.62 -4.61 -3.40
C ILE A 75 5.62 -5.76 -3.26
N LYS A 76 5.30 -6.87 -3.91
CA LYS A 76 6.21 -7.99 -4.09
C LYS A 76 6.72 -7.96 -5.52
N VAL A 77 8.04 -7.93 -5.67
CA VAL A 77 8.70 -7.87 -6.98
C VAL A 77 9.57 -9.09 -7.16
N ILE A 78 9.44 -9.73 -8.31
CA ILE A 78 10.37 -10.76 -8.77
C ILE A 78 11.15 -10.15 -9.92
N ILE A 79 12.45 -9.96 -9.72
CA ILE A 79 13.33 -9.28 -10.66
C ILE A 79 14.46 -10.21 -11.08
N LYS A 80 14.88 -10.11 -12.35
CA LYS A 80 16.00 -10.90 -12.86
C LYS A 80 17.29 -10.53 -12.14
N ASN A 81 18.07 -11.54 -11.78
CA ASN A 81 19.37 -11.36 -11.13
C ASN A 81 20.43 -11.03 -12.18
N LYS A 82 20.45 -9.79 -12.64
CA LYS A 82 21.40 -9.28 -13.62
C LYS A 82 22.04 -7.99 -13.12
N ILE A 83 23.20 -7.66 -13.68
CA ILE A 83 23.87 -6.39 -13.40
C ILE A 83 22.91 -5.24 -13.73
N GLY A 84 22.73 -4.32 -12.79
CA GLY A 84 21.90 -3.12 -12.96
C GLY A 84 20.40 -3.33 -12.76
N SER A 85 19.92 -4.54 -12.46
CA SER A 85 18.49 -4.79 -12.31
C SER A 85 17.88 -4.03 -11.13
N LEU A 86 18.55 -3.98 -9.97
CA LEU A 86 18.09 -3.20 -8.83
C LEU A 86 18.13 -1.71 -9.10
N GLY A 87 19.14 -1.23 -9.83
CA GLY A 87 19.21 0.16 -10.27
C GLY A 87 18.07 0.50 -11.23
N SER A 88 17.72 -0.40 -12.13
CA SER A 88 16.57 -0.24 -13.03
C SER A 88 15.25 -0.14 -12.26
N LEU A 89 15.05 -1.00 -11.27
CA LEU A 89 13.88 -0.96 -10.39
C LEU A 89 13.74 0.41 -9.71
N SER A 90 14.82 0.86 -9.09
CA SER A 90 14.87 2.15 -8.40
C SER A 90 14.60 3.33 -9.35
N SER A 91 15.17 3.29 -10.54
CA SER A 91 14.99 4.33 -11.57
C SER A 91 13.54 4.41 -12.05
N ILE A 92 12.88 3.26 -12.29
CA ILE A 92 11.48 3.22 -12.74
C ILE A 92 10.56 3.79 -11.67
N ILE A 93 10.77 3.42 -10.41
CA ILE A 93 9.97 3.93 -9.29
C ILE A 93 10.16 5.44 -9.17
N GLY A 94 11.37 5.94 -9.24
CA GLY A 94 11.68 7.37 -9.18
C GLY A 94 11.05 8.15 -10.33
N LYS A 95 11.12 7.64 -11.56
CA LYS A 95 10.48 8.27 -12.73
C LYS A 95 8.95 8.28 -12.62
N SER A 96 8.38 7.35 -11.88
CA SER A 96 6.95 7.28 -11.61
C SER A 96 6.54 8.18 -10.44
N MET A 97 7.42 9.07 -9.99
CA MET A 97 7.19 10.02 -8.89
C MET A 97 6.89 9.34 -7.56
N SER A 98 7.48 8.18 -7.36
CA SER A 98 7.41 7.43 -6.11
C SER A 98 8.79 7.30 -5.49
N ASN A 99 8.85 7.12 -4.19
CA ASN A 99 10.08 6.90 -3.47
C ASN A 99 10.06 5.52 -2.84
N ILE A 100 11.22 4.86 -2.83
CA ILE A 100 11.39 3.60 -2.10
C ILE A 100 11.58 3.95 -0.64
N ARG A 101 10.68 3.49 0.21
CA ARG A 101 10.76 3.69 1.66
C ARG A 101 11.57 2.58 2.32
N ASN A 102 11.39 1.35 1.85
CA ASN A 102 12.12 0.20 2.34
C ASN A 102 12.17 -0.87 1.26
N LEU A 103 13.24 -1.64 1.26
CA LEU A 103 13.44 -2.74 0.32
C LEU A 103 14.09 -3.90 1.05
N LYS A 104 13.46 -5.08 0.97
CA LYS A 104 13.97 -6.29 1.60
C LYS A 104 14.06 -7.41 0.58
N ILE A 105 15.23 -8.01 0.45
CA ILE A 105 15.41 -9.21 -0.35
C ILE A 105 14.92 -10.40 0.49
N THR A 106 13.84 -11.02 0.06
CA THR A 106 13.23 -12.15 0.78
C THR A 106 13.75 -13.50 0.30
N ASP A 107 14.20 -13.57 -0.96
CA ASP A 107 14.81 -14.75 -1.53
C ASP A 107 15.73 -14.35 -2.67
N ARG A 108 16.75 -15.16 -2.92
CA ARG A 108 17.73 -14.90 -3.97
C ARG A 108 18.25 -16.24 -4.52
N ASN A 109 18.25 -16.35 -5.85
CA ASN A 109 18.91 -17.43 -6.55
C ASN A 109 19.71 -16.90 -7.74
N ASN A 110 20.29 -17.76 -8.55
CA ASN A 110 21.12 -17.34 -9.68
C ASN A 110 20.32 -16.58 -10.75
N ASP A 111 19.02 -16.83 -10.86
CA ASP A 111 18.17 -16.29 -11.92
C ASP A 111 17.35 -15.10 -11.47
N PHE A 112 16.91 -15.05 -10.20
CA PHE A 112 15.97 -14.06 -9.69
C PHE A 112 16.26 -13.61 -8.27
N PHE A 113 15.84 -12.36 -7.99
CA PHE A 113 15.61 -11.85 -6.62
C PHE A 113 14.13 -11.75 -6.37
N LYS A 114 13.69 -12.12 -5.18
CA LYS A 114 12.36 -11.80 -4.66
C LYS A 114 12.50 -10.68 -3.64
N LEU A 115 11.73 -9.60 -3.83
CA LEU A 115 11.82 -8.40 -3.02
C LEU A 115 10.47 -8.03 -2.46
N ASP A 116 10.45 -7.61 -1.20
CA ASP A 116 9.35 -6.85 -0.62
C ASP A 116 9.76 -5.39 -0.60
N VAL A 117 8.99 -4.54 -1.25
CA VAL A 117 9.31 -3.11 -1.41
C VAL A 117 8.16 -2.27 -0.87
N GLU A 118 8.51 -1.32 -0.01
CA GLU A 118 7.58 -0.29 0.44
C GLU A 118 7.84 0.98 -0.35
N ILE A 119 6.80 1.52 -0.95
CA ILE A 119 6.88 2.74 -1.78
C ILE A 119 5.88 3.79 -1.29
N ASP A 120 6.22 5.05 -1.52
CA ASP A 120 5.34 6.17 -1.25
C ASP A 120 4.46 6.45 -2.47
N VAL A 121 3.16 6.45 -2.27
CA VAL A 121 2.19 6.77 -3.33
C VAL A 121 1.15 7.77 -2.83
N LYS A 122 0.55 8.51 -3.75
CA LYS A 122 -0.47 9.51 -3.43
C LYS A 122 -1.86 8.89 -3.28
N ASN A 123 -2.17 7.92 -4.13
CA ASN A 123 -3.47 7.28 -4.22
C ASN A 123 -3.37 6.00 -5.06
N LEU A 124 -4.50 5.33 -5.25
CA LEU A 124 -4.57 4.09 -6.02
C LEU A 124 -4.20 4.28 -7.49
N ASP A 125 -4.62 5.40 -8.12
CA ASP A 125 -4.24 5.70 -9.50
C ASP A 125 -2.72 5.82 -9.67
N HIS A 126 -2.07 6.55 -8.76
CA HIS A 126 -0.61 6.67 -8.74
C HIS A 126 0.05 5.31 -8.55
N PHE A 127 -0.46 4.52 -7.60
CA PHE A 127 0.02 3.16 -7.35
C PHE A 127 -0.06 2.28 -8.60
N ASN A 128 -1.22 2.30 -9.28
CA ASN A 128 -1.42 1.52 -10.51
C ASN A 128 -0.48 1.96 -11.63
N LYS A 129 -0.20 3.26 -11.76
CA LYS A 129 0.78 3.77 -12.73
C LYS A 129 2.18 3.25 -12.44
N VAL A 130 2.58 3.19 -11.18
CA VAL A 130 3.87 2.60 -10.79
C VAL A 130 3.93 1.13 -11.19
N LEU A 131 2.87 0.36 -10.90
CA LEU A 131 2.80 -1.07 -11.28
C LEU A 131 2.90 -1.27 -12.78
N VAL A 132 2.18 -0.47 -13.58
CA VAL A 132 2.24 -0.54 -15.04
C VAL A 132 3.65 -0.26 -15.55
N SER A 133 4.29 0.78 -15.03
CA SER A 133 5.67 1.12 -15.41
C SER A 133 6.65 -0.01 -15.07
N LEU A 134 6.49 -0.64 -13.93
CA LEU A 134 7.32 -1.79 -13.54
C LEU A 134 7.10 -2.98 -14.47
N ARG A 135 5.84 -3.27 -14.84
CA ARG A 135 5.50 -4.39 -15.73
C ARG A 135 6.05 -4.24 -17.14
N THR A 136 6.34 -3.02 -17.58
CA THR A 136 6.94 -2.78 -18.91
C THR A 136 8.44 -3.05 -18.95
N SER A 137 9.10 -3.18 -17.81
CA SER A 137 10.55 -3.45 -17.75
C SER A 137 10.86 -4.91 -18.04
N GLU A 138 11.85 -5.14 -18.89
CA GLU A 138 12.35 -6.49 -19.18
C GLU A 138 13.08 -7.15 -17.98
N PHE A 139 13.53 -6.35 -17.00
CA PHE A 139 14.14 -6.87 -15.76
C PHE A 139 13.12 -7.43 -14.78
N ILE A 140 11.87 -6.98 -14.87
CA ILE A 140 10.81 -7.36 -13.92
C ILE A 140 10.08 -8.58 -14.46
N GLU A 141 10.15 -9.69 -13.72
CA GLU A 141 9.42 -10.91 -14.06
C GLU A 141 7.98 -10.85 -13.59
N ASN A 142 7.76 -10.34 -12.38
CA ASN A 142 6.42 -10.18 -11.81
C ASN A 142 6.41 -9.09 -10.76
N VAL A 143 5.28 -8.40 -10.65
CA VAL A 143 5.02 -7.44 -9.57
C VAL A 143 3.56 -7.56 -9.15
N SER A 144 3.34 -7.59 -7.85
CA SER A 144 1.99 -7.65 -7.27
C SER A 144 1.94 -6.86 -5.98
N ARG A 145 0.73 -6.42 -5.61
CA ARG A 145 0.51 -5.78 -4.32
C ARG A 145 0.54 -6.82 -3.20
N LEU A 146 1.25 -6.51 -2.13
CA LEU A 146 1.23 -7.32 -0.91
C LEU A 146 -0.03 -7.05 -0.09
#